data_6125375eed478b69ac8854a6fdb9e64b
#
_entry.id   6125375eed478b69ac8854a6fdb9e64b
#
_cell.length_a   1.000
_cell.length_b   1.000
_cell.length_c   1.000
_cell.angle_alpha   90.00
_cell.angle_beta   90.00
_cell.angle_gamma   90.00
#
_symmetry.space_group_name_H-M   'P 1'
#
loop_
_entity.id
_entity.type
_entity.pdbx_description
1 polymer ?
#
loop_
_entity_poly.entity_id
_entity_poly.type
_entity_poly.pdbx_seq_one_letter_code
_entity_poly.pdbx_strand_id
1 'polypeptide(L)'
;MVRPSPLDPRKSPKQARSAATVEIILEAAARILESKGLPGYTTNAVAEKAGVSVGSLYQYFPGKDALTGALIRRETSVLMEEAEEAARDASGENALKRMIAAAVAHQLRRPALARILDFEEARWPDVQDIRRVKEKLMALLAEVLAMPDLPPQADREVAAADVLAMVRGMIDAAGEREEVERDDLERRVRRAVFGFLK
;
A
#
# COMPACT_ATOMS: atom_id res chain seq x y z
N MET A 1 8.55 -27.99 -4.76
CA MET A 1 7.24 -27.59 -4.24
C MET A 1 7.46 -26.40 -3.31
N VAL A 2 7.05 -25.20 -3.71
CA VAL A 2 7.14 -24.00 -2.87
C VAL A 2 6.06 -24.13 -1.79
N ARG A 3 6.44 -24.05 -0.51
CA ARG A 3 5.46 -24.02 0.58
C ARG A 3 4.62 -22.75 0.46
N PRO A 4 3.27 -22.84 0.58
CA PRO A 4 2.44 -21.63 0.57
C PRO A 4 2.86 -20.69 1.68
N SER A 5 2.91 -19.40 1.38
CA SER A 5 3.20 -18.36 2.37
C SER A 5 2.12 -18.33 3.46
N PRO A 6 2.46 -18.06 4.73
CA PRO A 6 1.47 -17.86 5.79
C PRO A 6 0.50 -16.71 5.49
N LEU A 7 0.84 -15.85 4.53
CA LEU A 7 0.01 -14.73 4.06
C LEU A 7 -0.91 -15.10 2.89
N ASP A 8 -0.85 -16.32 2.34
CA ASP A 8 -1.66 -16.68 1.19
C ASP A 8 -3.10 -17.07 1.61
N PRO A 9 -4.13 -16.54 0.92
CA PRO A 9 -5.51 -16.99 1.10
C PRO A 9 -5.67 -18.42 0.56
N ARG A 10 -6.42 -19.26 1.27
CA ARG A 10 -6.66 -20.67 0.87
C ARG A 10 -7.44 -20.83 -0.43
N LYS A 11 -8.27 -19.85 -0.80
CA LYS A 11 -9.09 -19.85 -2.03
C LYS A 11 -9.02 -18.49 -2.69
N SER A 12 -8.65 -18.48 -3.95
CA SER A 12 -8.93 -17.33 -4.82
C SER A 12 -10.42 -17.33 -5.17
N PRO A 13 -11.15 -16.23 -5.00
CA PRO A 13 -12.56 -16.17 -5.33
C PRO A 13 -12.75 -16.32 -6.84
N LYS A 14 -13.28 -17.47 -7.27
CA LYS A 14 -13.62 -17.76 -8.68
C LYS A 14 -15.04 -17.34 -9.08
N GLN A 15 -15.87 -16.90 -8.12
CA GLN A 15 -17.26 -16.49 -8.33
C GLN A 15 -17.51 -15.13 -7.67
N ALA A 16 -18.34 -14.30 -8.28
CA ALA A 16 -18.67 -12.94 -7.80
C ALA A 16 -19.14 -12.91 -6.32
N ARG A 17 -19.94 -13.90 -5.90
CA ARG A 17 -20.40 -14.02 -4.51
C ARG A 17 -19.24 -14.28 -3.53
N SER A 18 -18.26 -15.04 -3.94
CA SER A 18 -17.06 -15.35 -3.13
C SER A 18 -16.16 -14.11 -2.99
N ALA A 19 -16.01 -13.33 -4.07
CA ALA A 19 -15.29 -12.07 -4.05
C ALA A 19 -15.95 -11.04 -3.12
N ALA A 20 -17.27 -10.89 -3.19
CA ALA A 20 -18.00 -10.00 -2.30
C ALA A 20 -17.85 -10.40 -0.83
N THR A 21 -17.83 -11.68 -0.51
CA THR A 21 -17.60 -12.16 0.87
C THR A 21 -16.20 -11.81 1.35
N VAL A 22 -15.17 -11.97 0.51
CA VAL A 22 -13.79 -11.59 0.83
C VAL A 22 -13.71 -10.09 1.13
N GLU A 23 -14.31 -9.24 0.29
CA GLU A 23 -14.31 -7.78 0.52
C GLU A 23 -15.01 -7.38 1.83
N ILE A 24 -16.13 -8.03 2.16
CA ILE A 24 -16.82 -7.79 3.44
C ILE A 24 -15.93 -8.16 4.63
N ILE A 25 -15.21 -9.28 4.54
CA ILE A 25 -14.29 -9.72 5.61
C ILE A 25 -13.10 -8.74 5.72
N LEU A 26 -12.50 -8.33 4.61
CA LEU A 26 -11.38 -7.37 4.61
C LEU A 26 -11.81 -6.00 5.14
N GLU A 27 -12.99 -5.51 4.77
CA GLU A 27 -13.50 -4.25 5.30
C GLU A 27 -13.80 -4.33 6.81
N ALA A 28 -14.34 -5.45 7.28
CA ALA A 28 -14.54 -5.68 8.71
C ALA A 28 -13.20 -5.69 9.47
N ALA A 29 -12.17 -6.33 8.90
CA ALA A 29 -10.81 -6.36 9.43
C ALA A 29 -10.22 -4.94 9.53
N ALA A 30 -10.32 -4.16 8.46
CA ALA A 30 -9.87 -2.77 8.43
C ALA A 30 -10.52 -1.92 9.53
N ARG A 31 -11.85 -1.98 9.65
CA ARG A 31 -12.59 -1.22 10.69
C ARG A 31 -12.23 -1.63 12.11
N ILE A 32 -11.90 -2.90 12.35
CA ILE A 32 -11.44 -3.35 13.67
C ILE A 32 -10.05 -2.80 13.96
N LEU A 33 -9.14 -2.85 13.00
CA LEU A 33 -7.81 -2.27 13.15
C LEU A 33 -7.89 -0.77 13.44
N GLU A 34 -8.72 -0.01 12.72
CA GLU A 34 -8.91 1.42 12.96
C GLU A 34 -9.49 1.75 14.34
N SER A 35 -10.46 0.96 14.80
CA SER A 35 -11.21 1.29 16.03
C SER A 35 -10.63 0.67 17.29
N LYS A 36 -9.96 -0.50 17.20
CA LYS A 36 -9.50 -1.31 18.34
C LYS A 36 -8.00 -1.64 18.27
N GLY A 37 -7.32 -1.27 17.18
CA GLY A 37 -5.92 -1.59 16.95
C GLY A 37 -5.63 -3.09 16.88
N LEU A 38 -4.35 -3.45 16.94
CA LEU A 38 -3.89 -4.84 16.93
C LEU A 38 -4.42 -5.68 18.11
N PRO A 39 -4.61 -5.16 19.34
CA PRO A 39 -5.16 -5.94 20.46
C PRO A 39 -6.58 -6.43 20.20
N GLY A 40 -7.43 -5.65 19.53
CA GLY A 40 -8.81 -6.05 19.21
C GLY A 40 -8.94 -6.86 17.92
N TYR A 41 -7.89 -6.97 17.14
CA TYR A 41 -7.88 -7.64 15.85
C TYR A 41 -7.70 -9.15 15.98
N THR A 42 -8.83 -9.87 16.03
CA THR A 42 -8.90 -11.34 16.06
C THR A 42 -9.79 -11.86 14.94
N THR A 43 -9.56 -13.09 14.49
CA THR A 43 -10.41 -13.71 13.45
C THR A 43 -11.87 -13.84 13.90
N ASN A 44 -12.13 -14.05 15.18
CA ASN A 44 -13.49 -14.11 15.73
C ASN A 44 -14.17 -12.74 15.65
N ALA A 45 -13.49 -11.67 16.09
CA ALA A 45 -14.03 -10.31 16.01
C ALA A 45 -14.28 -9.88 14.57
N VAL A 46 -13.39 -10.28 13.64
CA VAL A 46 -13.58 -10.00 12.21
C VAL A 46 -14.77 -10.77 11.65
N ALA A 47 -14.93 -12.06 11.96
CA ALA A 47 -16.05 -12.87 11.50
C ALA A 47 -17.38 -12.30 12.00
N GLU A 48 -17.46 -11.94 13.28
CA GLU A 48 -18.63 -11.30 13.90
C GLU A 48 -18.97 -9.99 13.20
N LYS A 49 -17.99 -9.11 13.02
CA LYS A 49 -18.19 -7.81 12.37
C LYS A 49 -18.56 -7.92 10.88
N ALA A 50 -18.05 -8.95 10.21
CA ALA A 50 -18.36 -9.26 8.81
C ALA A 50 -19.73 -9.94 8.63
N GLY A 51 -20.36 -10.38 9.71
CA GLY A 51 -21.62 -11.14 9.66
C GLY A 51 -21.45 -12.53 9.03
N VAL A 52 -20.26 -13.14 9.16
CA VAL A 52 -19.98 -14.50 8.67
C VAL A 52 -19.65 -15.44 9.81
N SER A 53 -19.83 -16.75 9.61
CA SER A 53 -19.36 -17.72 10.58
C SER A 53 -17.84 -17.75 10.61
N VAL A 54 -17.25 -18.06 11.78
CA VAL A 54 -15.79 -18.24 11.93
C VAL A 54 -15.28 -19.33 10.97
N GLY A 55 -16.05 -20.42 10.79
CA GLY A 55 -15.74 -21.47 9.82
C GLY A 55 -15.71 -20.96 8.37
N SER A 56 -16.62 -20.03 8.02
CA SER A 56 -16.61 -19.39 6.69
C SER A 56 -15.37 -18.51 6.48
N LEU A 57 -14.96 -17.74 7.50
CA LEU A 57 -13.74 -16.95 7.45
C LEU A 57 -12.52 -17.82 7.19
N TYR A 58 -12.40 -18.96 7.94
CA TYR A 58 -11.26 -19.88 7.76
C TYR A 58 -11.23 -20.61 6.41
N GLN A 59 -12.34 -20.63 5.66
CA GLN A 59 -12.31 -21.13 4.28
C GLN A 59 -11.51 -20.21 3.34
N TYR A 60 -11.48 -18.90 3.61
CA TYR A 60 -10.74 -17.91 2.82
C TYR A 60 -9.38 -17.61 3.41
N PHE A 61 -9.30 -17.41 4.70
CA PHE A 61 -8.10 -16.99 5.42
C PHE A 61 -7.74 -18.01 6.50
N PRO A 62 -6.60 -18.71 6.37
CA PRO A 62 -6.18 -19.74 7.34
C PRO A 62 -5.85 -19.17 8.72
N GLY A 63 -5.71 -17.86 8.85
CA GLY A 63 -5.40 -17.20 10.10
C GLY A 63 -5.29 -15.68 9.94
N LYS A 64 -4.93 -15.03 11.04
CA LYS A 64 -4.77 -13.58 11.15
C LYS A 64 -3.74 -13.05 10.15
N ASP A 65 -2.62 -13.74 9.99
CA ASP A 65 -1.53 -13.30 9.10
C ASP A 65 -1.97 -13.28 7.63
N ALA A 66 -2.68 -14.32 7.17
CA ALA A 66 -3.24 -14.36 5.82
C ALA A 66 -4.28 -13.26 5.57
N LEU A 67 -5.09 -12.95 6.60
CA LEU A 67 -6.06 -11.85 6.55
C LEU A 67 -5.34 -10.49 6.47
N THR A 68 -4.29 -10.28 7.27
CA THR A 68 -3.46 -9.07 7.24
C THR A 68 -2.76 -8.91 5.90
N GLY A 69 -2.15 -9.96 5.37
CA GLY A 69 -1.51 -9.92 4.05
C GLY A 69 -2.49 -9.59 2.91
N ALA A 70 -3.72 -10.14 2.97
CA ALA A 70 -4.75 -9.81 2.00
C ALA A 70 -5.23 -8.36 2.13
N LEU A 71 -5.29 -7.82 3.34
CA LEU A 71 -5.65 -6.43 3.59
C LEU A 71 -4.56 -5.47 3.07
N ILE A 72 -3.29 -5.76 3.34
CA ILE A 72 -2.16 -5.00 2.77
C ILE A 72 -2.26 -4.98 1.24
N ARG A 73 -2.46 -6.14 0.60
CA ARG A 73 -2.60 -6.22 -0.87
C ARG A 73 -3.76 -5.38 -1.39
N ARG A 74 -4.92 -5.41 -0.72
CA ARG A 74 -6.09 -4.60 -1.11
C ARG A 74 -5.78 -3.11 -1.07
N GLU A 75 -5.25 -2.63 0.04
CA GLU A 75 -4.94 -1.21 0.19
C GLU A 75 -3.85 -0.77 -0.79
N THR A 76 -2.81 -1.57 -0.98
CA THR A 76 -1.70 -1.25 -1.87
C THR A 76 -2.09 -1.33 -3.36
N SER A 77 -3.08 -2.18 -3.74
CA SER A 77 -3.49 -2.30 -5.15
C SER A 77 -4.02 -0.99 -5.72
N VAL A 78 -4.74 -0.22 -4.92
CA VAL A 78 -5.26 1.09 -5.34
C VAL A 78 -4.12 2.07 -5.60
N LEU A 79 -3.13 2.12 -4.72
CA LEU A 79 -1.93 2.94 -4.91
C LEU A 79 -1.17 2.55 -6.19
N MET A 80 -1.04 1.24 -6.43
CA MET A 80 -0.34 0.75 -7.62
C MET A 80 -1.08 1.09 -8.92
N GLU A 81 -2.41 0.97 -8.95
CA GLU A 81 -3.23 1.37 -10.10
C GLU A 81 -3.08 2.86 -10.40
N GLU A 82 -3.13 3.71 -9.37
CA GLU A 82 -2.93 5.15 -9.48
C GLU A 82 -1.50 5.50 -9.94
N ALA A 83 -0.47 4.79 -9.46
CA ALA A 83 0.92 4.98 -9.88
C ALA A 83 1.15 4.55 -11.34
N GLU A 84 0.59 3.42 -11.76
CA GLU A 84 0.65 2.95 -13.15
C GLU A 84 -0.04 3.92 -14.11
N GLU A 85 -1.19 4.45 -13.70
CA GLU A 85 -1.91 5.44 -14.51
C GLU A 85 -1.11 6.75 -14.60
N ALA A 86 -0.50 7.18 -13.50
CA ALA A 86 0.36 8.37 -13.49
C ALA A 86 1.58 8.20 -14.41
N ALA A 87 2.21 7.02 -14.40
CA ALA A 87 3.39 6.74 -15.23
C ALA A 87 3.10 6.74 -16.74
N ARG A 88 1.84 6.68 -17.18
CA ARG A 88 1.45 6.80 -18.60
C ARG A 88 1.36 8.25 -19.08
N ASP A 89 1.56 9.23 -18.19
CA ASP A 89 1.56 10.64 -18.59
C ASP A 89 2.70 10.92 -19.60
N ALA A 90 2.45 11.80 -20.54
CA ALA A 90 3.45 12.16 -21.55
C ALA A 90 4.60 13.04 -20.99
N SER A 91 4.41 13.62 -19.80
CA SER A 91 5.39 14.43 -19.07
C SER A 91 5.83 13.71 -17.82
N GLY A 92 7.13 13.48 -17.66
CA GLY A 92 7.74 12.90 -16.47
C GLY A 92 7.50 13.77 -15.23
N GLU A 93 7.51 15.09 -15.40
CA GLU A 93 7.18 16.02 -14.31
C GLU A 93 5.74 15.82 -13.82
N ASN A 94 4.78 15.70 -14.73
CA ASN A 94 3.38 15.44 -14.36
C ASN A 94 3.19 14.04 -13.80
N ALA A 95 3.81 13.02 -14.39
CA ALA A 95 3.79 11.65 -13.90
C ALA A 95 4.26 11.59 -12.44
N LEU A 96 5.41 12.18 -12.14
CA LEU A 96 5.99 12.19 -10.80
C LEU A 96 5.10 12.97 -9.81
N LYS A 97 4.53 14.11 -10.20
CA LYS A 97 3.57 14.85 -9.37
C LYS A 97 2.33 14.02 -9.04
N ARG A 98 1.79 13.28 -10.01
CA ARG A 98 0.62 12.40 -9.81
C ARG A 98 0.96 11.21 -8.92
N MET A 99 2.13 10.59 -9.09
CA MET A 99 2.60 9.50 -8.21
C MET A 99 2.73 9.97 -6.76
N ILE A 100 3.31 11.15 -6.53
CA ILE A 100 3.39 11.76 -5.19
C ILE A 100 1.99 12.00 -4.62
N ALA A 101 1.07 12.59 -5.42
CA ALA A 101 -0.30 12.83 -5.00
C ALA A 101 -1.04 11.53 -4.63
N ALA A 102 -0.83 10.45 -5.39
CA ALA A 102 -1.39 9.14 -5.11
C ALA A 102 -0.86 8.57 -3.77
N ALA A 103 0.44 8.67 -3.52
CA ALA A 103 1.04 8.21 -2.27
C ALA A 103 0.51 8.98 -1.04
N VAL A 104 0.42 10.30 -1.14
CA VAL A 104 -0.16 11.16 -0.08
C VAL A 104 -1.63 10.83 0.14
N ALA A 105 -2.41 10.70 -0.93
CA ALA A 105 -3.83 10.36 -0.84
C ALA A 105 -4.06 8.98 -0.22
N HIS A 106 -3.23 8.00 -0.57
CA HIS A 106 -3.29 6.65 0.00
C HIS A 106 -3.13 6.69 1.52
N GLN A 107 -2.09 7.36 2.03
CA GLN A 107 -1.83 7.48 3.47
C GLN A 107 -2.94 8.21 4.22
N LEU A 108 -3.44 9.31 3.66
CA LEU A 108 -4.43 10.15 4.31
C LEU A 108 -5.87 9.65 4.15
N ARG A 109 -6.13 8.65 3.32
CA ARG A 109 -7.45 8.03 3.16
C ARG A 109 -7.92 7.35 4.45
N ARG A 110 -7.03 6.59 5.09
CA ARG A 110 -7.27 5.82 6.33
C ARG A 110 -6.01 5.84 7.22
N PRO A 111 -5.64 6.98 7.83
CA PRO A 111 -4.31 7.16 8.44
C PRO A 111 -4.01 6.15 9.56
N ALA A 112 -5.01 5.83 10.39
CA ALA A 112 -4.84 4.84 11.46
C ALA A 112 -4.59 3.43 10.92
N LEU A 113 -5.31 3.04 9.85
CA LEU A 113 -5.10 1.75 9.19
C LEU A 113 -3.74 1.70 8.51
N ALA A 114 -3.37 2.73 7.76
CA ALA A 114 -2.11 2.78 7.03
C ALA A 114 -0.92 2.57 7.98
N ARG A 115 -0.84 3.30 9.09
CA ARG A 115 0.22 3.11 10.11
C ARG A 115 0.31 1.68 10.65
N ILE A 116 -0.85 1.05 10.90
CA ILE A 116 -0.87 -0.33 11.40
C ILE A 116 -0.38 -1.30 10.32
N LEU A 117 -0.80 -1.10 9.07
CA LEU A 117 -0.39 -1.97 7.98
C LEU A 117 1.09 -1.80 7.62
N ASP A 118 1.64 -0.59 7.67
CA ASP A 118 3.08 -0.31 7.49
C ASP A 118 3.91 -1.03 8.55
N PHE A 119 3.46 -0.99 9.81
CA PHE A 119 4.10 -1.74 10.90
C PHE A 119 4.04 -3.26 10.68
N GLU A 120 2.89 -3.79 10.27
CA GLU A 120 2.74 -5.22 9.99
C GLU A 120 3.54 -5.63 8.74
N GLU A 121 3.58 -4.79 7.68
CA GLU A 121 4.38 -5.04 6.48
C GLU A 121 5.89 -5.17 6.81
N ALA A 122 6.41 -4.31 7.69
CA ALA A 122 7.79 -4.36 8.13
C ALA A 122 8.19 -5.67 8.84
N ARG A 123 7.22 -6.45 9.34
CA ARG A 123 7.48 -7.77 9.95
C ARG A 123 7.74 -8.87 8.93
N TRP A 124 7.38 -8.65 7.66
CA TRP A 124 7.53 -9.66 6.60
C TRP A 124 8.26 -9.13 5.36
N PRO A 125 9.52 -8.65 5.52
CA PRO A 125 10.25 -8.00 4.42
C PRO A 125 10.51 -8.94 3.23
N ASP A 126 10.55 -10.26 3.47
CA ASP A 126 10.85 -11.28 2.46
C ASP A 126 9.61 -11.92 1.82
N VAL A 127 8.41 -11.44 2.17
CA VAL A 127 7.20 -11.96 1.53
C VAL A 127 7.16 -11.51 0.07
N GLN A 128 7.11 -12.50 -0.82
CA GLN A 128 7.26 -12.31 -2.26
C GLN A 128 6.30 -11.27 -2.85
N ASP A 129 5.06 -11.23 -2.37
CA ASP A 129 4.06 -10.28 -2.87
C ASP A 129 4.37 -8.83 -2.49
N ILE A 130 4.80 -8.59 -1.23
CA ILE A 130 5.21 -7.26 -0.76
C ILE A 130 6.43 -6.78 -1.53
N ARG A 131 7.42 -7.66 -1.70
CA ARG A 131 8.62 -7.36 -2.47
C ARG A 131 8.32 -7.02 -3.92
N ARG A 132 7.43 -7.77 -4.58
CA ARG A 132 7.00 -7.51 -5.97
C ARG A 132 6.36 -6.13 -6.14
N VAL A 133 5.52 -5.71 -5.20
CA VAL A 133 4.90 -4.38 -5.24
C VAL A 133 5.97 -3.30 -5.18
N LYS A 134 6.93 -3.42 -4.25
CA LYS A 134 8.06 -2.50 -4.14
C LYS A 134 8.91 -2.47 -5.41
N GLU A 135 9.28 -3.63 -5.95
CA GLU A 135 10.06 -3.77 -7.18
C GLU A 135 9.33 -3.11 -8.37
N LYS A 136 8.01 -3.31 -8.47
CA LYS A 136 7.21 -2.70 -9.53
C LYS A 136 7.14 -1.18 -9.41
N LEU A 137 6.94 -0.65 -8.20
CA LEU A 137 6.92 0.79 -7.97
C LEU A 137 8.28 1.42 -8.28
N MET A 138 9.38 0.74 -7.90
CA MET A 138 10.74 1.15 -8.24
C MET A 138 10.96 1.22 -9.76
N ALA A 139 10.51 0.19 -10.50
CA ALA A 139 10.62 0.15 -11.95
C ALA A 139 9.84 1.31 -12.60
N LEU A 140 8.60 1.57 -12.17
CA LEU A 140 7.80 2.70 -12.66
C LEU A 140 8.48 4.05 -12.38
N LEU A 141 9.03 4.24 -11.20
CA LEU A 141 9.77 5.46 -10.86
C LEU A 141 11.02 5.62 -11.75
N ALA A 142 11.80 4.55 -11.96
CA ALA A 142 12.97 4.59 -12.83
C ALA A 142 12.61 4.91 -14.29
N GLU A 143 11.48 4.39 -14.78
CA GLU A 143 10.94 4.74 -16.12
C GLU A 143 10.53 6.21 -16.19
N VAL A 144 9.82 6.73 -15.20
CA VAL A 144 9.43 8.15 -15.14
C VAL A 144 10.66 9.05 -15.06
N LEU A 145 11.66 8.70 -14.25
CA LEU A 145 12.91 9.47 -14.13
C LEU A 145 13.79 9.42 -15.40
N ALA A 146 13.49 8.53 -16.35
CA ALA A 146 14.15 8.49 -17.64
C ALA A 146 13.54 9.47 -18.68
N MET A 147 12.42 10.10 -18.37
CA MET A 147 11.72 10.97 -19.31
C MET A 147 12.48 12.29 -19.55
N PRO A 148 12.46 12.82 -20.79
CA PRO A 148 13.37 13.89 -21.23
C PRO A 148 13.11 15.26 -20.58
N ASP A 149 11.96 15.46 -19.96
CA ASP A 149 11.57 16.69 -19.26
C ASP A 149 11.99 16.70 -17.78
N LEU A 150 12.60 15.60 -17.30
CA LEU A 150 13.21 15.53 -15.98
C LEU A 150 14.75 15.64 -16.07
N PRO A 151 15.41 16.18 -15.03
CA PRO A 151 16.88 16.22 -14.98
C PRO A 151 17.47 14.82 -15.06
N PRO A 152 18.50 14.59 -15.91
CA PRO A 152 19.11 13.27 -16.04
C PRO A 152 19.78 12.84 -14.74
N GLN A 153 19.55 11.61 -14.34
CA GLN A 153 20.15 11.01 -13.17
C GLN A 153 21.31 10.07 -13.57
N ALA A 154 22.45 10.17 -12.87
CA ALA A 154 23.61 9.32 -13.13
C ALA A 154 23.31 7.82 -12.93
N ASP A 155 22.53 7.50 -11.90
CA ASP A 155 21.99 6.17 -11.64
C ASP A 155 20.50 6.30 -11.31
N ARG A 156 19.66 5.89 -12.26
CA ARG A 156 18.20 6.00 -12.15
C ARG A 156 17.59 5.04 -11.14
N GLU A 157 18.20 3.88 -10.94
CA GLU A 157 17.70 2.91 -9.96
C GLU A 157 17.95 3.43 -8.54
N VAL A 158 19.14 3.98 -8.29
CA VAL A 158 19.45 4.64 -7.02
C VAL A 158 18.57 5.86 -6.80
N ALA A 159 18.41 6.72 -7.82
CA ALA A 159 17.54 7.90 -7.72
C ALA A 159 16.07 7.51 -7.44
N ALA A 160 15.55 6.46 -8.08
CA ALA A 160 14.20 5.96 -7.80
C ALA A 160 14.08 5.43 -6.36
N ALA A 161 15.11 4.74 -5.84
CA ALA A 161 15.13 4.28 -4.45
C ALA A 161 15.12 5.46 -3.47
N ASP A 162 15.92 6.48 -3.73
CA ASP A 162 15.99 7.69 -2.90
C ASP A 162 14.68 8.48 -2.93
N VAL A 163 14.08 8.65 -4.12
CA VAL A 163 12.75 9.28 -4.26
C VAL A 163 11.70 8.51 -3.46
N LEU A 164 11.66 7.18 -3.59
CA LEU A 164 10.72 6.35 -2.82
C LEU A 164 10.94 6.47 -1.32
N ALA A 165 12.19 6.46 -0.87
CA ALA A 165 12.55 6.62 0.54
C ALA A 165 12.14 8.00 1.09
N MET A 166 12.38 9.08 0.32
CA MET A 166 11.96 10.43 0.69
C MET A 166 10.44 10.56 0.79
N VAL A 167 9.71 10.08 -0.23
CA VAL A 167 8.25 10.14 -0.25
C VAL A 167 7.69 9.38 0.95
N ARG A 168 8.12 8.12 1.15
CA ARG A 168 7.68 7.29 2.27
C ARG A 168 8.01 7.94 3.61
N GLY A 169 9.26 8.31 3.86
CA GLY A 169 9.67 8.89 5.13
C GLY A 169 8.94 10.19 5.49
N MET A 170 8.65 11.04 4.50
CA MET A 170 7.88 12.26 4.73
C MET A 170 6.41 11.99 5.05
N ILE A 171 5.81 11.00 4.39
CA ILE A 171 4.43 10.59 4.60
C ILE A 171 4.28 9.90 5.97
N ASP A 172 5.17 8.97 6.31
CA ASP A 172 5.18 8.28 7.60
C ASP A 172 5.31 9.28 8.75
N ALA A 173 6.26 10.23 8.65
CA ALA A 173 6.44 11.29 9.65
C ALA A 173 5.22 12.23 9.75
N ALA A 174 4.50 12.48 8.66
CA ALA A 174 3.25 13.24 8.69
C ALA A 174 2.15 12.44 9.40
N GLY A 175 2.07 11.13 9.16
CA GLY A 175 1.15 10.23 9.85
C GLY A 175 1.41 10.15 11.36
N GLU A 176 2.68 10.14 11.80
CA GLU A 176 3.06 10.19 13.22
C GLU A 176 2.62 11.50 13.90
N ARG A 177 2.64 12.62 13.17
CA ARG A 177 2.17 13.92 13.65
C ARG A 177 0.66 14.14 13.50
N GLU A 178 -0.06 13.13 13.02
CA GLU A 178 -1.51 13.20 12.76
C GLU A 178 -1.90 14.36 11.81
N GLU A 179 -1.02 14.67 10.86
CA GLU A 179 -1.30 15.69 9.85
C GLU A 179 -2.43 15.24 8.92
N VAL A 180 -3.39 16.15 8.66
CA VAL A 180 -4.55 15.89 7.80
C VAL A 180 -4.58 16.80 6.56
N GLU A 181 -3.73 17.81 6.51
CA GLU A 181 -3.68 18.79 5.42
C GLU A 181 -2.95 18.23 4.21
N ARG A 182 -3.71 17.60 3.30
CA ARG A 182 -3.21 16.92 2.11
C ARG A 182 -2.35 17.82 1.23
N ASP A 183 -2.85 19.02 0.91
CA ASP A 183 -2.19 19.91 -0.05
C ASP A 183 -0.85 20.43 0.49
N ASP A 184 -0.74 20.64 1.80
CA ASP A 184 0.50 21.04 2.44
C ASP A 184 1.53 19.91 2.40
N LEU A 185 1.15 18.69 2.77
CA LEU A 185 2.03 17.53 2.73
C LEU A 185 2.50 17.28 1.29
N GLU A 186 1.59 17.26 0.33
CA GLU A 186 1.91 17.04 -1.08
C GLU A 186 2.90 18.10 -1.61
N ARG A 187 2.68 19.38 -1.28
CA ARG A 187 3.59 20.48 -1.65
C ARG A 187 4.99 20.29 -1.06
N ARG A 188 5.10 19.88 0.21
CA ARG A 188 6.39 19.61 0.88
C ARG A 188 7.13 18.43 0.27
N VAL A 189 6.43 17.34 -0.01
CA VAL A 189 7.00 16.15 -0.66
C VAL A 189 7.48 16.50 -2.06
N ARG A 190 6.66 17.17 -2.87
CA ARG A 190 7.05 17.64 -4.21
C ARG A 190 8.31 18.51 -4.15
N ARG A 191 8.37 19.48 -3.24
CA ARG A 191 9.55 20.33 -3.08
C ARG A 191 10.80 19.54 -2.75
N ALA A 192 10.71 18.55 -1.88
CA ALA A 192 11.84 17.70 -1.51
C ALA A 192 12.32 16.87 -2.71
N VAL A 193 11.41 16.15 -3.38
CA VAL A 193 11.72 15.28 -4.52
C VAL A 193 12.30 16.09 -5.70
N PHE A 194 11.63 17.16 -6.12
CA PHE A 194 12.12 17.99 -7.23
C PHE A 194 13.38 18.81 -6.88
N GLY A 195 13.62 19.05 -5.58
CA GLY A 195 14.89 19.64 -5.11
C GLY A 195 16.05 18.66 -5.18
N PHE A 196 15.80 17.38 -4.90
CA PHE A 196 16.78 16.30 -4.98
C PHE A 196 17.20 16.00 -6.44
N LEU A 197 16.26 16.05 -7.38
CA LEU A 197 16.50 15.71 -8.78
C LEU A 197 17.30 16.77 -9.56
N LYS A 198 17.50 17.98 -9.02
CA LYS A 198 18.26 19.08 -9.67
C LYS A 198 19.76 18.82 -9.62
#